data_c7ff58b49fcc76c5f5e70f88912befcd
#
_entry.id   c7ff58b49fcc76c5f5e70f88912befcd
#
_cell.length_a   1.000
_cell.length_b   1.000
_cell.length_c   1.000
_cell.angle_alpha   90.00
_cell.angle_beta   90.00
_cell.angle_gamma   90.00
#
_symmetry.space_group_name_H-M   'P 1'
#
loop_
_entity.id
_entity.type
_entity.pdbx_description
1 polymer ?
#
loop_
_entity_poly.entity_id
_entity_poly.type
_entity_poly.pdbx_seq_one_letter_code
_entity_poly.pdbx_strand_id
1 'polypeptide(L)'
;MHPNDAVREKNKKMTKKIAFQGALGAYSHEACNAARPDLEPLACKTFDQVIAAVNSGQAEYAMLPVENSTYGRVADIHRLLPKSGLHIIDETFTRVRISLMANQGVSLPDVTVARAHLVLLPQAQKFLDEHDIRAEPAV
;
A
#
# COMPACT_ATOMS: atom_id res chain seq x y z
N MET A 1 35.37 -9.64 28.65
CA MET A 1 34.66 -9.78 27.38
C MET A 1 34.81 -11.24 26.96
N HIS A 2 33.76 -12.03 27.09
CA HIS A 2 33.80 -13.46 26.82
C HIS A 2 33.72 -13.70 25.29
N PRO A 3 34.51 -14.64 24.71
CA PRO A 3 34.51 -14.92 23.26
C PRO A 3 33.13 -15.34 22.72
N ASN A 4 32.20 -15.71 23.59
CA ASN A 4 30.84 -16.12 23.21
C ASN A 4 29.87 -14.99 22.92
N ASP A 5 30.18 -13.73 23.28
CA ASP A 5 29.26 -12.59 23.03
C ASP A 5 29.33 -12.12 21.60
N ALA A 6 30.49 -12.20 20.96
CA ALA A 6 30.65 -11.85 19.53
C ALA A 6 29.98 -12.86 18.56
N VAL A 7 29.76 -14.10 19.03
CA VAL A 7 29.08 -15.14 18.23
C VAL A 7 27.55 -15.01 18.33
N ARG A 8 27.04 -14.46 19.44
CA ARG A 8 25.59 -14.21 19.62
C ARG A 8 25.07 -13.03 18.81
N GLU A 9 25.87 -12.02 18.53
CA GLU A 9 25.48 -10.88 17.68
C GLU A 9 25.42 -11.23 16.18
N LYS A 10 26.17 -12.23 15.71
CA LYS A 10 26.18 -12.66 14.29
C LYS A 10 24.97 -13.49 13.87
N ASN A 11 24.14 -13.93 14.79
CA ASN A 11 22.94 -14.75 14.52
C ASN A 11 21.62 -14.00 14.74
N LYS A 12 21.60 -12.66 14.63
CA LYS A 12 20.36 -11.93 14.41
C LYS A 12 19.92 -12.28 12.99
N LYS A 13 19.08 -13.30 12.85
CA LYS A 13 18.44 -13.72 11.60
C LYS A 13 17.84 -12.47 10.99
N MET A 14 18.50 -11.92 9.96
CA MET A 14 17.99 -10.72 9.29
C MET A 14 16.58 -11.07 8.80
N THR A 15 15.58 -10.42 9.36
CA THR A 15 14.19 -10.64 8.98
C THR A 15 14.07 -10.23 7.52
N LYS A 16 13.70 -11.17 6.67
CA LYS A 16 13.48 -10.89 5.26
C LYS A 16 12.34 -9.89 5.11
N LYS A 17 12.47 -8.94 4.20
CA LYS A 17 11.51 -7.84 4.05
C LYS A 17 10.84 -7.85 2.70
N ILE A 18 9.61 -7.33 2.67
CA ILE A 18 8.85 -7.01 1.47
C ILE A 18 8.57 -5.50 1.46
N ALA A 19 9.13 -4.78 0.48
CA ALA A 19 8.96 -3.34 0.36
C ALA A 19 7.63 -2.99 -0.31
N PHE A 20 6.96 -1.96 0.16
CA PHE A 20 5.72 -1.45 -0.42
C PHE A 20 5.66 0.08 -0.33
N GLN A 21 4.89 0.72 -1.21
CA GLN A 21 4.65 2.16 -1.15
C GLN A 21 3.44 2.47 -0.28
N GLY A 22 3.60 3.40 0.65
CA GLY A 22 2.55 3.89 1.55
C GLY A 22 2.91 3.78 3.02
N ALA A 23 1.90 3.92 3.86
CA ALA A 23 2.00 3.80 5.32
C ALA A 23 1.52 2.43 5.80
N LEU A 24 1.86 2.08 7.04
CA LEU A 24 1.29 0.91 7.72
C LEU A 24 -0.24 1.08 7.81
N GLY A 25 -0.98 0.01 7.51
CA GLY A 25 -2.44 0.04 7.43
C GLY A 25 -3.00 0.34 6.03
N ALA A 26 -2.17 0.77 5.07
CA ALA A 26 -2.61 0.93 3.67
C ALA A 26 -2.92 -0.42 3.00
N TYR A 27 -3.65 -0.41 1.87
CA TYR A 27 -3.97 -1.62 1.11
C TYR A 27 -2.73 -2.41 0.67
N SER A 28 -1.65 -1.73 0.29
CA SER A 28 -0.38 -2.40 -0.04
C SER A 28 0.25 -3.10 1.17
N HIS A 29 0.09 -2.54 2.38
CA HIS A 29 0.51 -3.21 3.62
C HIS A 29 -0.34 -4.46 3.91
N GLU A 30 -1.65 -4.36 3.74
CA GLU A 30 -2.57 -5.51 3.86
C GLU A 30 -2.21 -6.61 2.85
N ALA A 31 -1.92 -6.23 1.60
CA ALA A 31 -1.48 -7.16 0.56
C ALA A 31 -0.16 -7.88 0.93
N CYS A 32 0.82 -7.17 1.51
CA CYS A 32 2.05 -7.78 2.00
C CYS A 32 1.77 -8.85 3.06
N ASN A 33 0.96 -8.52 4.06
CA ASN A 33 0.64 -9.43 5.16
C ASN A 33 -0.17 -10.66 4.68
N ALA A 34 -1.05 -10.47 3.72
CA ALA A 34 -1.87 -11.55 3.17
C ALA A 34 -1.06 -12.49 2.27
N ALA A 35 -0.23 -11.95 1.38
CA ALA A 35 0.52 -12.73 0.41
C ALA A 35 1.80 -13.34 1.00
N ARG A 36 2.48 -12.62 1.88
CA ARG A 36 3.79 -13.02 2.44
C ARG A 36 3.86 -12.73 3.94
N PRO A 37 3.07 -13.47 4.76
CA PRO A 37 3.04 -13.27 6.22
C PRO A 37 4.37 -13.63 6.92
N ASP A 38 5.26 -14.31 6.21
CA ASP A 38 6.62 -14.68 6.66
C ASP A 38 7.63 -13.53 6.54
N LEU A 39 7.27 -12.43 5.87
CA LEU A 39 8.14 -11.29 5.62
C LEU A 39 7.73 -10.07 6.45
N GLU A 40 8.72 -9.26 6.84
CA GLU A 40 8.48 -7.97 7.49
C GLU A 40 8.16 -6.90 6.43
N PRO A 41 7.00 -6.21 6.51
CA PRO A 41 6.68 -5.12 5.59
C PRO A 41 7.60 -3.91 5.80
N LEU A 42 8.18 -3.40 4.70
CA LEU A 42 9.03 -2.20 4.65
C LEU A 42 8.30 -1.08 3.92
N ALA A 43 7.81 -0.10 4.66
CA ALA A 43 7.12 1.06 4.10
C ALA A 43 8.10 2.02 3.40
N CYS A 44 7.79 2.38 2.16
CA CYS A 44 8.52 3.35 1.34
C CYS A 44 7.60 4.50 0.93
N LYS A 45 8.16 5.69 0.71
CA LYS A 45 7.37 6.86 0.32
C LYS A 45 6.96 6.85 -1.15
N THR A 46 7.78 6.27 -2.02
CA THR A 46 7.57 6.26 -3.48
C THR A 46 7.82 4.87 -4.07
N PHE A 47 7.28 4.62 -5.26
CA PHE A 47 7.54 3.37 -6.00
C PHE A 47 9.01 3.21 -6.38
N ASP A 48 9.71 4.30 -6.71
CA ASP A 48 11.15 4.26 -6.98
C ASP A 48 11.94 3.78 -5.76
N GLN A 49 11.55 4.21 -4.55
CA GLN A 49 12.17 3.72 -3.31
C GLN A 49 11.89 2.24 -3.05
N VAL A 50 10.71 1.74 -3.40
CA VAL A 50 10.39 0.31 -3.30
C VAL A 50 11.30 -0.51 -4.20
N ILE A 51 11.45 -0.10 -5.46
CA ILE A 51 12.34 -0.75 -6.43
C ILE A 51 13.80 -0.68 -5.95
N ALA A 52 14.24 0.49 -5.48
CA ALA A 52 15.59 0.67 -4.97
C ALA A 52 15.88 -0.21 -3.73
N ALA A 53 14.90 -0.41 -2.85
CA ALA A 53 15.03 -1.28 -1.69
C ALA A 53 15.30 -2.74 -2.07
N VAL A 54 14.67 -3.24 -3.13
CA VAL A 54 14.94 -4.59 -3.63
C VAL A 54 16.29 -4.65 -4.34
N ASN A 55 16.59 -3.70 -5.22
CA ASN A 55 17.85 -3.67 -5.95
C ASN A 55 19.09 -3.53 -5.06
N SER A 56 18.94 -2.87 -3.91
CA SER A 56 20.02 -2.73 -2.90
C SER A 56 20.11 -3.88 -1.92
N GLY A 57 19.17 -4.85 -1.96
CA GLY A 57 19.10 -5.95 -1.01
C GLY A 57 18.53 -5.58 0.37
N GLN A 58 17.97 -4.37 0.54
CA GLN A 58 17.27 -3.95 1.75
C GLN A 58 15.95 -4.70 1.93
N ALA A 59 15.29 -5.08 0.85
CA ALA A 59 14.14 -5.96 0.81
C ALA A 59 14.37 -7.11 -0.17
N GLU A 60 13.75 -8.26 0.07
CA GLU A 60 13.83 -9.43 -0.83
C GLU A 60 12.80 -9.33 -1.97
N TYR A 61 11.65 -8.72 -1.67
CA TYR A 61 10.54 -8.56 -2.62
C TYR A 61 9.97 -7.15 -2.57
N ALA A 62 9.24 -6.80 -3.64
CA ALA A 62 8.41 -5.61 -3.74
C ALA A 62 6.93 -5.99 -3.91
N MET A 63 6.04 -5.32 -3.18
CA MET A 63 4.61 -5.34 -3.41
C MET A 63 4.23 -4.05 -4.12
N LEU A 64 3.79 -4.15 -5.36
CA LEU A 64 3.47 -3.00 -6.22
C LEU A 64 2.03 -3.12 -6.75
N PRO A 65 1.19 -2.08 -6.60
CA PRO A 65 -0.16 -2.07 -7.16
C PRO A 65 -0.09 -1.89 -8.67
N VAL A 66 -0.56 -2.85 -9.43
CA VAL A 66 -0.50 -2.82 -10.90
C VAL A 66 -1.77 -2.25 -11.51
N GLU A 67 -2.92 -2.63 -10.95
CA GLU A 67 -4.23 -2.25 -11.48
C GLU A 67 -5.28 -2.20 -10.36
N ASN A 68 -6.25 -1.31 -10.53
CA ASN A 68 -7.48 -1.26 -9.74
C ASN A 68 -8.66 -1.49 -10.69
N SER A 69 -9.59 -2.37 -10.34
CA SER A 69 -10.72 -2.76 -11.19
C SER A 69 -11.65 -1.60 -11.57
N THR A 70 -11.72 -0.54 -10.75
CA THR A 70 -12.55 0.64 -10.99
C THR A 70 -11.76 1.78 -11.60
N TYR A 71 -10.54 2.01 -11.10
CA TYR A 71 -9.70 3.14 -11.50
C TYR A 71 -8.81 2.81 -12.72
N GLY A 72 -8.50 1.53 -12.93
CA GLY A 72 -7.65 1.07 -14.03
C GLY A 72 -6.18 0.96 -13.65
N ARG A 73 -5.31 1.09 -14.63
CA ARG A 73 -3.86 0.86 -14.49
C ARG A 73 -3.17 1.93 -13.65
N VAL A 74 -2.26 1.48 -12.79
CA VAL A 74 -1.33 2.38 -12.08
C VAL A 74 -0.20 2.75 -13.04
N ALA A 75 -0.33 3.87 -13.72
CA ALA A 75 0.55 4.29 -14.83
C ALA A 75 2.05 4.32 -14.44
N ASP A 76 2.36 4.78 -13.23
CA ASP A 76 3.75 4.84 -12.75
C ASP A 76 4.40 3.45 -12.69
N ILE A 77 3.68 2.43 -12.24
CA ILE A 77 4.22 1.06 -12.17
C ILE A 77 4.49 0.52 -13.57
N HIS A 78 3.59 0.74 -14.52
CA HIS A 78 3.78 0.33 -15.91
C HIS A 78 4.97 1.02 -16.57
N ARG A 79 5.31 2.23 -16.15
CA ARG A 79 6.49 2.97 -16.61
C ARG A 79 7.80 2.53 -15.93
N LEU A 80 7.74 2.23 -14.64
CA LEU A 80 8.92 1.94 -13.80
C LEU A 80 9.37 0.48 -13.91
N LEU A 81 8.43 -0.47 -13.87
CA LEU A 81 8.73 -1.89 -13.80
C LEU A 81 9.59 -2.41 -14.96
N PRO A 82 9.34 -2.05 -16.23
CA PRO A 82 10.19 -2.52 -17.34
C PRO A 82 11.65 -2.08 -17.26
N LYS A 83 11.93 -1.01 -16.50
CA LYS A 83 13.28 -0.43 -16.35
C LYS A 83 13.91 -0.80 -15.00
N SER A 84 13.19 -1.50 -14.15
CA SER A 84 13.63 -1.80 -12.78
C SER A 84 14.67 -2.91 -12.66
N GLY A 85 14.76 -3.79 -13.67
CA GLY A 85 15.53 -5.03 -13.59
C GLY A 85 14.86 -6.12 -12.73
N LEU A 86 13.66 -5.87 -12.21
CA LEU A 86 12.90 -6.84 -11.41
C LEU A 86 11.95 -7.67 -12.30
N HIS A 87 11.58 -8.83 -11.78
CA HIS A 87 10.64 -9.75 -12.44
C HIS A 87 9.41 -9.96 -11.57
N ILE A 88 8.24 -10.03 -12.20
CA ILE A 88 6.99 -10.41 -11.53
C ILE A 88 7.05 -11.92 -11.27
N ILE A 89 6.91 -12.31 -10.01
CA ILE A 89 6.99 -13.71 -9.58
C ILE A 89 5.66 -14.23 -9.03
N ASP A 90 4.75 -13.33 -8.66
CA ASP A 90 3.46 -13.67 -8.07
C ASP A 90 2.49 -12.50 -8.18
N GLU A 91 1.19 -12.75 -7.98
CA GLU A 91 0.15 -11.74 -7.91
C GLU A 91 -0.80 -12.00 -6.73
N THR A 92 -1.40 -10.93 -6.21
CA THR A 92 -2.45 -11.02 -5.18
C THR A 92 -3.51 -9.95 -5.42
N PHE A 93 -4.71 -10.20 -4.91
CA PHE A 93 -5.83 -9.28 -5.01
C PHE A 93 -6.24 -8.82 -3.62
N THR A 94 -6.30 -7.50 -3.43
CA THR A 94 -6.79 -6.89 -2.20
C THR A 94 -8.09 -6.17 -2.48
N ARG A 95 -9.15 -6.54 -1.74
CA ARG A 95 -10.45 -5.88 -1.89
C ARG A 95 -10.41 -4.50 -1.27
N VAL A 96 -10.61 -3.47 -2.10
CA VAL A 96 -10.75 -2.09 -1.63
C VAL A 96 -12.13 -1.92 -0.98
N ARG A 97 -12.15 -1.50 0.29
CA ARG A 97 -13.37 -1.18 1.05
C ARG A 97 -13.25 0.27 1.50
N ILE A 98 -14.09 1.12 0.93
CA ILE A 98 -14.13 2.54 1.26
C ILE A 98 -15.23 2.76 2.29
N SER A 99 -14.94 3.50 3.35
CA SER A 99 -15.88 3.87 4.40
C SER A 99 -16.01 5.38 4.46
N LEU A 100 -17.24 5.87 4.51
CA LEU A 100 -17.51 7.26 4.86
C LEU A 100 -17.33 7.44 6.36
N MET A 101 -16.51 8.41 6.77
CA MET A 101 -16.24 8.72 8.17
C MET A 101 -16.67 10.14 8.47
N ALA A 102 -17.22 10.33 9.67
CA ALA A 102 -17.62 11.63 10.18
C ALA A 102 -17.28 11.73 11.67
N ASN A 103 -17.41 12.95 12.24
CA ASN A 103 -17.26 13.15 13.67
C ASN A 103 -18.36 12.42 14.45
N GLN A 104 -18.06 12.08 15.69
CA GLN A 104 -19.02 11.42 16.57
C GLN A 104 -20.30 12.27 16.70
N GLY A 105 -21.45 11.63 16.57
CA GLY A 105 -22.77 12.27 16.65
C GLY A 105 -23.32 12.79 15.32
N VAL A 106 -22.55 12.75 14.24
CA VAL A 106 -23.02 13.07 12.87
C VAL A 106 -23.69 11.84 12.28
N SER A 107 -24.89 11.98 11.76
CA SER A 107 -25.62 10.93 11.05
C SER A 107 -25.46 11.08 9.53
N LEU A 108 -25.73 10.02 8.76
CA LEU A 108 -25.60 10.06 7.30
C LEU A 108 -26.40 11.17 6.62
N PRO A 109 -27.66 11.47 7.02
CA PRO A 109 -28.41 12.59 6.46
C PRO A 109 -27.82 13.98 6.69
N ASP A 110 -26.94 14.13 7.68
CA ASP A 110 -26.28 15.41 8.01
C ASP A 110 -25.05 15.67 7.12
N VAL A 111 -24.59 14.64 6.39
CA VAL A 111 -23.38 14.73 5.57
C VAL A 111 -23.74 15.28 4.19
N THR A 112 -23.25 16.47 3.87
CA THR A 112 -23.46 17.13 2.56
C THR A 112 -22.22 17.11 1.68
N VAL A 113 -21.04 16.87 2.26
CA VAL A 113 -19.75 16.89 1.55
C VAL A 113 -18.87 15.75 2.05
N ALA A 114 -18.28 15.00 1.12
CA ALA A 114 -17.23 14.04 1.40
C ALA A 114 -15.90 14.46 0.76
N ARG A 115 -14.82 14.45 1.54
CA ARG A 115 -13.47 14.78 1.08
C ARG A 115 -12.60 13.54 1.07
N ALA A 116 -11.98 13.24 -0.05
CA ALA A 116 -11.07 12.12 -0.17
C ALA A 116 -10.02 12.37 -1.27
N HIS A 117 -9.01 11.52 -1.30
CA HIS A 117 -8.05 11.50 -2.39
C HIS A 117 -8.75 11.27 -3.74
N LEU A 118 -8.26 11.94 -4.80
CA LEU A 118 -8.81 11.90 -6.14
C LEU A 118 -9.07 10.47 -6.67
N VAL A 119 -8.24 9.52 -6.29
CA VAL A 119 -8.39 8.10 -6.70
C VAL A 119 -9.57 7.40 -6.01
N LEU A 120 -9.97 7.85 -4.80
CA LEU A 120 -11.07 7.24 -4.04
C LEU A 120 -12.44 7.75 -4.47
N LEU A 121 -12.56 9.03 -4.82
CA LEU A 121 -13.85 9.66 -5.13
C LEU A 121 -14.61 8.94 -6.26
N PRO A 122 -13.99 8.61 -7.42
CA PRO A 122 -14.69 7.88 -8.48
C PRO A 122 -15.21 6.50 -8.05
N GLN A 123 -14.48 5.85 -7.12
CA GLN A 123 -14.87 4.53 -6.61
C GLN A 123 -16.07 4.60 -5.65
N ALA A 124 -16.30 5.76 -5.00
CA ALA A 124 -17.42 6.00 -4.11
C ALA A 124 -18.59 6.75 -4.78
N GLN A 125 -18.45 7.16 -6.05
CA GLN A 125 -19.38 8.09 -6.72
C GLN A 125 -20.84 7.64 -6.63
N LYS A 126 -21.12 6.37 -6.91
CA LYS A 126 -22.48 5.84 -6.84
C LYS A 126 -23.12 6.05 -5.47
N PHE A 127 -22.39 5.76 -4.39
CA PHE A 127 -22.86 5.95 -3.02
C PHE A 127 -23.10 7.44 -2.71
N LEU A 128 -22.20 8.30 -3.16
CA LEU A 128 -22.31 9.75 -2.93
C LEU A 128 -23.52 10.34 -3.64
N ASP A 129 -23.79 9.92 -4.89
CA ASP A 129 -24.95 10.35 -5.67
C ASP A 129 -26.27 9.86 -5.06
N GLU A 130 -26.32 8.61 -4.59
CA GLU A 130 -27.51 8.04 -3.93
C GLU A 130 -27.88 8.76 -2.62
N HIS A 131 -26.95 9.50 -2.01
CA HIS A 131 -27.16 10.22 -0.75
C HIS A 131 -27.02 11.74 -0.88
N ASP A 132 -26.99 12.27 -2.10
CA ASP A 132 -26.84 13.71 -2.40
C ASP A 132 -25.60 14.34 -1.72
N ILE A 133 -24.52 13.57 -1.60
CA ILE A 133 -23.27 14.02 -1.00
C ILE A 133 -22.31 14.51 -2.07
N ARG A 134 -21.89 15.78 -1.96
CA ARG A 134 -20.93 16.36 -2.89
C ARG A 134 -19.52 15.85 -2.64
N ALA A 135 -18.85 15.40 -3.70
CA ALA A 135 -17.44 14.99 -3.64
C ALA A 135 -16.50 16.20 -3.71
N GLU A 136 -15.53 16.27 -2.81
CA GLU A 136 -14.45 17.26 -2.84
C GLU A 136 -13.09 16.56 -2.75
N PRO A 137 -12.15 16.85 -3.68
CA PRO A 137 -10.80 16.30 -3.56
C PRO A 137 -10.08 16.89 -2.35
N ALA A 138 -9.43 16.00 -1.59
CA ALA A 138 -8.46 16.36 -0.57
C ALA A 138 -7.04 16.19 -1.13
N VAL A 139 -6.20 17.16 -0.85
CA VAL A 139 -4.79 17.16 -1.23
C VAL A 139 -3.96 16.43 -0.18
#